data_9bc5c4f2b4504580c6172047b8136c64
#
_entry.id   9bc5c4f2b4504580c6172047b8136c64
#
_cell.length_a   1.000
_cell.length_b   1.000
_cell.length_c   1.000
_cell.angle_alpha   90.00
_cell.angle_beta   90.00
_cell.angle_gamma   90.00
#
_symmetry.space_group_name_H-M   'P 1'
#
loop_
_entity.id
_entity.type
_entity.pdbx_description
1 polymer ?
#
loop_
_entity_poly.entity_id
_entity_poly.type
_entity_poly.pdbx_seq_one_letter_code
_entity_poly.pdbx_strand_id
1 'polypeptide(L)'
;NVFNRKAMQKYLSKETYKALTHAIDNGTPIDREIANHVAAGMRMWALEKGVTHYTHWFQPLTDGTAEKHDAFVEHDGNGGMIEEFSGKLLVQQEPDASSFPNGGLRNTFEARGYSAWDPSSPAFIVDDTLCIPTVFIAYTGEALDYKTPLIRSIEVLGEAAKDVYRLSLIHI
;
A
#
# COMPACT_ATOMS: atom_id res chain seq x y z
N ASN A 1 2.20 -16.91 3.67
CA ASN A 1 2.89 -15.98 2.75
C ASN A 1 2.48 -14.53 2.99
N VAL A 2 2.91 -13.99 4.15
CA VAL A 2 2.63 -12.60 4.56
C VAL A 2 3.94 -11.93 4.92
N PHE A 3 4.15 -10.70 4.44
CA PHE A 3 5.30 -9.86 4.79
C PHE A 3 5.07 -9.22 6.16
N ASN A 4 5.03 -10.08 7.17
CA ASN A 4 4.83 -9.70 8.57
C ASN A 4 6.12 -9.21 9.23
N ARG A 5 6.06 -8.78 10.50
CA ARG A 5 7.24 -8.28 11.24
C ARG A 5 8.43 -9.24 11.25
N LYS A 6 8.19 -10.55 11.25
CA LYS A 6 9.26 -11.57 11.18
C LYS A 6 9.94 -11.58 9.79
N ALA A 7 9.16 -11.47 8.73
CA ALA A 7 9.71 -11.33 7.37
C ALA A 7 10.45 -9.99 7.23
N MET A 8 9.86 -8.88 7.71
CA MET A 8 10.51 -7.57 7.70
C MET A 8 11.88 -7.60 8.40
N GLN A 9 11.98 -8.24 9.55
CA GLN A 9 13.26 -8.39 10.29
C GLN A 9 14.31 -9.17 9.51
N LYS A 10 13.90 -10.15 8.69
CA LYS A 10 14.82 -10.98 7.90
C LYS A 10 15.33 -10.24 6.66
N TYR A 11 14.46 -9.47 5.99
CA TYR A 11 14.74 -8.91 4.68
C TYR A 11 15.04 -7.40 4.67
N LEU A 12 14.84 -6.71 5.78
CA LEU A 12 15.17 -5.29 5.93
C LEU A 12 16.39 -5.08 6.83
N SER A 13 17.12 -3.99 6.60
CA SER A 13 18.13 -3.54 7.57
C SER A 13 17.48 -3.19 8.91
N LYS A 14 18.26 -3.20 10.00
CA LYS A 14 17.75 -2.81 11.33
C LYS A 14 17.15 -1.40 11.33
N GLU A 15 17.76 -0.49 10.57
CA GLU A 15 17.33 0.91 10.46
C GLU A 15 16.01 1.00 9.71
N THR A 16 15.93 0.39 8.53
CA THR A 16 14.71 0.34 7.72
C THR A 16 13.56 -0.32 8.48
N TYR A 17 13.84 -1.43 9.17
CA TYR A 17 12.83 -2.12 9.99
C TYR A 17 12.29 -1.22 11.10
N LYS A 18 13.16 -0.51 11.83
CA LYS A 18 12.74 0.41 12.89
C LYS A 18 11.93 1.58 12.34
N ALA A 19 12.39 2.20 11.25
CA ALA A 19 11.69 3.30 10.61
C ALA A 19 10.29 2.88 10.12
N LEU A 20 10.20 1.74 9.43
CA LEU A 20 8.94 1.18 8.95
C LEU A 20 7.98 0.86 10.09
N THR A 21 8.45 0.15 11.13
CA THR A 21 7.58 -0.21 12.26
C THR A 21 7.15 1.01 13.05
N HIS A 22 8.02 2.01 13.22
CA HIS A 22 7.64 3.29 13.83
C HIS A 22 6.54 3.99 13.03
N ALA A 23 6.68 4.04 11.70
CA ALA A 23 5.68 4.64 10.83
C ALA A 23 4.32 3.90 10.93
N ILE A 24 4.34 2.57 10.93
CA ILE A 24 3.14 1.74 11.10
C ILE A 24 2.47 2.00 12.44
N ASP A 25 3.23 2.00 13.54
CA ASP A 25 2.71 2.10 14.90
C ASP A 25 2.19 3.50 15.25
N ASN A 26 2.70 4.54 14.57
CA ASN A 26 2.35 5.93 14.85
C ASN A 26 1.57 6.62 13.71
N GLY A 27 1.29 5.93 12.61
CA GLY A 27 0.60 6.50 11.45
C GLY A 27 1.39 7.64 10.76
N THR A 28 2.72 7.61 10.85
CA THR A 28 3.55 8.67 10.27
C THR A 28 3.96 8.35 8.82
N PRO A 29 4.17 9.38 7.98
CA PRO A 29 4.63 9.18 6.61
C PRO A 29 6.00 8.47 6.56
N ILE A 30 6.20 7.70 5.50
CA ILE A 30 7.47 7.05 5.17
C ILE A 30 8.16 7.90 4.10
N ASP A 31 9.43 8.22 4.32
CA ASP A 31 10.21 8.94 3.31
C ASP A 31 10.59 8.04 2.13
N ARG A 32 11.04 8.67 1.04
CA ARG A 32 11.33 7.97 -0.22
C ARG A 32 12.50 6.99 -0.10
N GLU A 33 13.49 7.30 0.72
CA GLU A 33 14.67 6.44 0.89
C GLU A 33 14.28 5.16 1.63
N ILE A 34 13.53 5.29 2.73
CA ILE A 34 12.98 4.15 3.46
C ILE A 34 12.07 3.32 2.56
N ALA A 35 11.21 3.95 1.76
CA ALA A 35 10.34 3.23 0.81
C ALA A 35 11.14 2.42 -0.21
N ASN A 36 12.27 2.93 -0.73
CA ASN A 36 13.15 2.18 -1.62
C ASN A 36 13.76 0.95 -0.93
N HIS A 37 14.24 1.10 0.30
CA HIS A 37 14.80 -0.02 1.06
C HIS A 37 13.73 -1.08 1.40
N VAL A 38 12.51 -0.65 1.72
CA VAL A 38 11.38 -1.57 1.95
C VAL A 38 11.03 -2.32 0.67
N ALA A 39 10.92 -1.62 -0.45
CA ALA A 39 10.63 -2.23 -1.76
C ALA A 39 11.69 -3.28 -2.12
N ALA A 40 12.98 -2.96 -1.96
CA ALA A 40 14.07 -3.90 -2.22
C ALA A 40 13.97 -5.18 -1.35
N GLY A 41 13.72 -5.02 -0.05
CA GLY A 41 13.56 -6.16 0.86
C GLY A 41 12.30 -6.97 0.58
N MET A 42 11.19 -6.31 0.24
CA MET A 42 9.94 -6.95 -0.14
C MET A 42 10.08 -7.74 -1.44
N ARG A 43 10.79 -7.18 -2.44
CA ARG A 43 11.12 -7.87 -3.68
C ARG A 43 11.96 -9.12 -3.44
N MET A 44 13.03 -9.03 -2.66
CA MET A 44 13.85 -10.20 -2.32
C MET A 44 13.01 -11.31 -1.67
N TRP A 45 12.17 -10.95 -0.71
CA TRP A 45 11.27 -11.89 -0.07
C TRP A 45 10.29 -12.53 -1.05
N ALA A 46 9.74 -11.76 -1.99
CA ALA A 46 8.80 -12.25 -2.99
C ALA A 46 9.49 -13.19 -3.99
N LEU A 47 10.65 -12.80 -4.53
CA LEU A 47 11.43 -13.62 -5.49
C LEU A 47 11.88 -14.96 -4.89
N GLU A 48 12.30 -15.00 -3.62
CA GLU A 48 12.62 -16.28 -2.94
C GLU A 48 11.41 -17.23 -2.88
N LYS A 49 10.19 -16.73 -3.08
CA LYS A 49 8.95 -17.50 -3.09
C LYS A 49 8.41 -17.78 -4.49
N GLY A 50 9.16 -17.44 -5.52
CA GLY A 50 8.78 -17.68 -6.91
C GLY A 50 7.81 -16.66 -7.50
N VAL A 51 7.63 -15.52 -6.83
CA VAL A 51 6.77 -14.44 -7.31
C VAL A 51 7.39 -13.76 -8.53
N THR A 52 6.59 -13.51 -9.54
CA THR A 52 7.01 -12.88 -10.81
C THR A 52 6.31 -11.55 -11.07
N HIS A 53 5.19 -11.31 -10.40
CA HIS A 53 4.35 -10.12 -10.56
C HIS A 53 4.03 -9.48 -9.22
N TYR A 54 3.60 -8.23 -9.25
CA TYR A 54 3.01 -7.55 -8.09
C TYR A 54 1.72 -6.85 -8.51
N THR A 55 0.86 -6.59 -7.52
CA THR A 55 -0.36 -5.84 -7.73
C THR A 55 -0.62 -4.88 -6.58
N HIS A 56 -1.06 -3.66 -6.90
CA HIS A 56 -1.70 -2.78 -5.95
C HIS A 56 -3.14 -3.24 -5.77
N TRP A 57 -3.39 -3.86 -4.62
CA TRP A 57 -4.65 -4.49 -4.28
C TRP A 57 -5.52 -3.56 -3.42
N PHE A 58 -6.70 -3.23 -3.87
CA PHE A 58 -7.66 -2.39 -3.15
C PHE A 58 -9.11 -2.80 -3.47
N GLN A 59 -10.05 -2.29 -2.67
CA GLN A 59 -11.47 -2.56 -2.85
C GLN A 59 -12.20 -1.25 -3.19
N PRO A 60 -12.52 -1.00 -4.48
CA PRO A 60 -13.19 0.21 -4.93
C PRO A 60 -14.64 0.26 -4.47
N LEU A 61 -15.20 1.46 -4.38
CA LEU A 61 -16.63 1.67 -4.07
C LEU A 61 -17.58 1.14 -5.17
N THR A 62 -17.03 0.73 -6.32
CA THR A 62 -17.78 0.18 -7.44
C THR A 62 -18.12 -1.30 -7.32
N ASP A 63 -17.78 -1.90 -6.16
CA ASP A 63 -17.94 -3.32 -5.88
C ASP A 63 -16.79 -4.20 -6.36
N GLY A 64 -16.61 -5.35 -5.70
CA GLY A 64 -15.54 -6.30 -5.98
C GLY A 64 -14.16 -5.81 -5.54
N THR A 65 -13.14 -6.55 -5.95
CA THR A 65 -11.72 -6.23 -5.72
C THR A 65 -11.08 -5.69 -6.99
N ALA A 66 -10.29 -4.63 -6.89
CA ALA A 66 -9.54 -4.09 -8.00
C ALA A 66 -8.04 -4.34 -7.82
N GLU A 67 -7.34 -4.50 -8.91
CA GLU A 67 -5.94 -4.85 -8.96
C GLU A 67 -5.25 -4.13 -10.13
N LYS A 68 -4.05 -3.63 -9.86
CA LYS A 68 -3.13 -3.15 -10.89
C LYS A 68 -1.94 -4.09 -10.94
N HIS A 69 -1.96 -5.03 -11.87
CA HIS A 69 -0.88 -6.01 -12.05
C HIS A 69 0.26 -5.44 -12.87
N ASP A 70 1.49 -5.66 -12.39
CA ASP A 70 2.73 -5.38 -13.09
C ASP A 70 3.75 -6.50 -12.84
N ALA A 71 4.67 -6.72 -13.78
CA ALA A 71 5.78 -7.62 -13.58
C ALA A 71 6.94 -6.91 -12.87
N PHE A 72 7.80 -7.69 -12.18
CA PHE A 72 9.07 -7.18 -11.63
C PHE A 72 10.14 -6.94 -12.71
N VAL A 73 9.73 -6.56 -13.92
CA VAL A 73 10.63 -6.42 -15.07
C VAL A 73 10.38 -5.09 -15.75
N GLU A 74 11.42 -4.30 -15.92
CA GLU A 74 11.40 -3.04 -16.65
C GLU A 74 12.49 -2.99 -17.73
N HIS A 75 12.37 -2.07 -18.70
CA HIS A 75 13.42 -1.82 -19.67
C HIS A 75 14.58 -1.05 -19.04
N ASP A 76 15.81 -1.49 -19.32
CA ASP A 76 17.03 -0.82 -18.82
C ASP A 76 17.39 0.45 -19.60
N GLY A 77 16.62 0.81 -20.61
CA GLY A 77 16.87 1.94 -21.50
C GLY A 77 17.91 1.68 -22.60
N ASN A 78 18.60 0.54 -22.58
CA ASN A 78 19.65 0.17 -23.54
C ASN A 78 19.26 -1.05 -24.41
N GLY A 79 17.97 -1.39 -24.43
CA GLY A 79 17.45 -2.53 -25.18
C GLY A 79 17.46 -3.85 -24.42
N GLY A 80 17.82 -3.83 -23.14
CA GLY A 80 17.74 -4.95 -22.19
C GLY A 80 16.58 -4.82 -21.23
N MET A 81 16.45 -5.81 -20.35
CA MET A 81 15.44 -5.89 -19.29
C MET A 81 16.13 -6.05 -17.95
N ILE A 82 15.61 -5.39 -16.94
CA ILE A 82 16.08 -5.50 -15.55
C ILE A 82 14.91 -5.86 -14.63
N GLU A 83 15.20 -6.58 -13.57
CA GLU A 83 14.25 -6.76 -12.48
C GLU A 83 14.25 -5.51 -11.60
N GLU A 84 13.13 -4.81 -11.57
CA GLU A 84 12.98 -3.60 -10.77
C GLU A 84 11.70 -3.62 -9.94
N PHE A 85 11.80 -3.15 -8.71
CA PHE A 85 10.68 -2.79 -7.86
C PHE A 85 11.13 -1.70 -6.90
N SER A 86 10.91 -0.46 -7.27
CA SER A 86 11.36 0.72 -6.50
C SER A 86 10.32 1.13 -5.44
N GLY A 87 10.76 1.98 -4.53
CA GLY A 87 9.84 2.60 -3.57
C GLY A 87 8.74 3.43 -4.24
N LYS A 88 9.00 4.00 -5.42
CA LYS A 88 7.97 4.69 -6.21
C LYS A 88 6.86 3.72 -6.62
N LEU A 89 7.22 2.55 -7.12
CA LEU A 89 6.26 1.51 -7.53
C LEU A 89 5.52 0.90 -6.33
N LEU A 90 6.19 0.80 -5.18
CA LEU A 90 5.56 0.35 -3.95
C LEU A 90 4.53 1.35 -3.43
N VAL A 91 4.91 2.63 -3.34
CA VAL A 91 4.13 3.65 -2.62
C VAL A 91 2.91 4.10 -3.41
N GLN A 92 3.03 4.25 -4.73
CA GLN A 92 1.97 4.83 -5.54
C GLN A 92 1.94 4.30 -6.96
N GLN A 93 0.74 4.08 -7.48
CA GLN A 93 0.48 3.84 -8.89
C GLN A 93 -0.78 4.57 -9.34
N GLU A 94 -0.96 4.69 -10.66
CA GLU A 94 -2.15 5.23 -11.30
C GLU A 94 -2.93 4.09 -11.97
N PRO A 95 -3.88 3.43 -11.27
CA PRO A 95 -4.72 2.43 -11.90
C PRO A 95 -5.65 3.09 -12.94
N ASP A 96 -5.85 2.39 -14.03
CA ASP A 96 -6.79 2.79 -15.09
C ASP A 96 -8.12 2.03 -14.97
N ALA A 97 -8.99 2.24 -15.94
CA ALA A 97 -10.31 1.58 -16.00
C ALA A 97 -10.24 0.06 -16.00
N SER A 98 -9.19 -0.54 -16.56
CA SER A 98 -9.01 -1.99 -16.61
C SER A 98 -8.78 -2.61 -15.25
N SER A 99 -8.36 -1.82 -14.27
CA SER A 99 -8.16 -2.24 -12.89
C SER A 99 -9.46 -2.45 -12.11
N PHE A 100 -10.60 -2.01 -12.65
CA PHE A 100 -11.90 -2.14 -12.00
C PHE A 100 -12.68 -3.36 -12.51
N PRO A 101 -13.36 -4.12 -11.63
CA PRO A 101 -14.06 -5.35 -12.00
C PRO A 101 -15.10 -5.18 -13.10
N ASN A 102 -15.76 -4.03 -13.17
CA ASN A 102 -16.78 -3.71 -14.19
C ASN A 102 -16.21 -3.12 -15.48
N GLY A 103 -14.88 -3.17 -15.69
CA GLY A 103 -14.21 -2.53 -16.83
C GLY A 103 -14.37 -1.02 -16.87
N GLY A 104 -14.87 -0.40 -15.81
CA GLY A 104 -14.99 1.03 -15.66
C GLY A 104 -16.04 1.69 -16.55
N LEU A 105 -17.01 0.95 -17.05
CA LEU A 105 -17.98 1.43 -18.04
C LEU A 105 -18.67 2.76 -17.69
N ARG A 106 -18.93 3.01 -16.41
CA ARG A 106 -19.58 4.25 -15.97
C ARG A 106 -18.72 5.09 -15.05
N ASN A 107 -17.85 4.45 -14.31
CA ASN A 107 -17.06 5.07 -13.24
C ASN A 107 -15.63 5.40 -13.67
N THR A 108 -15.23 5.10 -14.91
CA THR A 108 -13.88 5.38 -15.43
C THR A 108 -13.51 6.84 -15.35
N PHE A 109 -14.46 7.73 -15.57
CA PHE A 109 -14.23 9.17 -15.53
C PHE A 109 -14.10 9.65 -14.08
N GLU A 110 -14.92 9.10 -13.18
CA GLU A 110 -14.95 9.43 -11.76
C GLU A 110 -13.82 8.73 -10.99
N ALA A 111 -13.36 7.58 -11.50
CA ALA A 111 -12.33 6.74 -10.88
C ALA A 111 -10.89 7.10 -11.30
N ARG A 112 -10.63 8.30 -11.79
CA ARG A 112 -9.28 8.78 -12.05
C ARG A 112 -8.62 9.21 -10.76
N GLY A 113 -7.49 8.59 -10.46
CA GLY A 113 -6.76 8.86 -9.24
C GLY A 113 -5.49 8.04 -9.15
N TYR A 114 -5.08 7.76 -7.95
CA TYR A 114 -3.91 6.95 -7.67
C TYR A 114 -4.16 6.02 -6.49
N SER A 115 -3.52 4.86 -6.54
CA SER A 115 -3.40 3.97 -5.39
C SER A 115 -2.24 4.43 -4.52
N ALA A 116 -2.41 4.37 -3.21
CA ALA A 116 -1.35 4.66 -2.26
C ALA A 116 -1.18 3.47 -1.31
N TRP A 117 0.07 3.05 -1.11
CA TRP A 117 0.40 1.95 -0.21
C TRP A 117 -0.08 2.26 1.21
N ASP A 118 -0.73 1.26 1.81
CA ASP A 118 -1.05 1.27 3.23
C ASP A 118 -0.10 0.35 4.00
N PRO A 119 0.93 0.90 4.64
CA PRO A 119 1.91 0.10 5.37
C PRO A 119 1.34 -0.56 6.64
N SER A 120 0.19 -0.13 7.13
CA SER A 120 -0.48 -0.74 8.27
C SER A 120 -1.08 -2.12 7.95
N SER A 121 -1.33 -2.39 6.67
CA SER A 121 -1.77 -3.68 6.16
C SER A 121 -0.60 -4.45 5.55
N PRO A 122 -0.31 -5.67 6.04
CA PRO A 122 0.83 -6.41 5.54
C PRO A 122 0.63 -6.88 4.09
N ALA A 123 1.65 -6.71 3.26
CA ALA A 123 1.68 -7.31 1.93
C ALA A 123 1.67 -8.85 2.03
N PHE A 124 1.10 -9.52 1.05
CA PHE A 124 0.95 -10.97 1.04
C PHE A 124 1.11 -11.54 -0.36
N ILE A 125 1.32 -12.85 -0.48
CA ILE A 125 1.50 -13.53 -1.74
C ILE A 125 0.30 -14.46 -1.98
N VAL A 126 -0.26 -14.34 -3.18
CA VAL A 126 -1.24 -15.27 -3.76
C VAL A 126 -0.63 -15.80 -5.06
N ASP A 127 -0.48 -17.11 -5.12
CA ASP A 127 0.17 -17.81 -6.24
C ASP A 127 1.56 -17.21 -6.57
N ASP A 128 1.75 -16.62 -7.72
CA ASP A 128 2.97 -15.98 -8.21
C ASP A 128 2.95 -14.45 -8.11
N THR A 129 2.00 -13.88 -7.38
CA THR A 129 1.76 -12.44 -7.31
C THR A 129 1.90 -11.90 -5.90
N LEU A 130 2.71 -10.84 -5.75
CA LEU A 130 2.81 -10.03 -4.54
C LEU A 130 1.65 -9.04 -4.50
N CYS A 131 0.75 -9.21 -3.54
CA CYS A 131 -0.38 -8.32 -3.30
C CYS A 131 0.01 -7.24 -2.28
N ILE A 132 -0.05 -5.99 -2.69
CA ILE A 132 0.29 -4.82 -1.87
C ILE A 132 -1.00 -4.10 -1.52
N PRO A 133 -1.46 -4.15 -0.24
CA PRO A 133 -2.66 -3.44 0.18
C PRO A 133 -2.50 -1.93 0.01
N THR A 134 -3.45 -1.33 -0.69
CA THR A 134 -3.47 0.09 -0.99
C THR A 134 -4.82 0.72 -0.68
N VAL A 135 -4.85 2.03 -0.65
CA VAL A 135 -6.05 2.85 -0.71
C VAL A 135 -6.13 3.50 -2.09
N PHE A 136 -7.32 3.84 -2.56
CA PHE A 136 -7.52 4.51 -3.82
C PHE A 136 -8.13 5.89 -3.62
N ILE A 137 -7.45 6.91 -4.14
CA ILE A 137 -7.79 8.32 -3.95
C ILE A 137 -7.93 8.98 -5.32
N ALA A 138 -9.05 9.67 -5.55
CA ALA A 138 -9.26 10.48 -6.75
C ALA A 138 -8.30 11.67 -6.79
N TYR A 139 -8.06 12.22 -7.98
CA TYR A 139 -7.29 13.47 -8.13
C TYR A 139 -7.90 14.66 -7.37
N THR A 140 -9.19 14.61 -7.09
CA THR A 140 -9.89 15.60 -6.24
C THR A 140 -9.64 15.41 -4.74
N GLY A 141 -8.97 14.33 -4.33
CA GLY A 141 -8.74 13.96 -2.94
C GLY A 141 -9.85 13.13 -2.30
N GLU A 142 -10.88 12.76 -3.04
CA GLU A 142 -11.95 11.88 -2.57
C GLU A 142 -11.48 10.44 -2.45
N ALA A 143 -11.94 9.75 -1.42
CA ALA A 143 -11.72 8.31 -1.27
C ALA A 143 -12.63 7.55 -2.22
N LEU A 144 -12.04 6.69 -3.04
CA LEU A 144 -12.76 5.83 -4.00
C LEU A 144 -12.74 4.35 -3.59
N ASP A 145 -12.33 4.05 -2.37
CA ASP A 145 -12.35 2.73 -1.78
C ASP A 145 -13.05 2.70 -0.42
N TYR A 146 -13.30 1.50 0.08
CA TYR A 146 -13.93 1.31 1.40
C TYR A 146 -12.95 1.50 2.57
N LYS A 147 -11.67 1.35 2.36
CA LYS A 147 -10.65 1.36 3.40
C LYS A 147 -10.36 2.78 3.88
N THR A 148 -10.27 3.76 2.99
CA THR A 148 -9.97 5.15 3.34
C THR A 148 -10.98 5.76 4.32
N PRO A 149 -12.31 5.62 4.13
CA PRO A 149 -13.29 6.08 5.12
C PRO A 149 -13.13 5.41 6.48
N LEU A 150 -12.80 4.11 6.51
CA LEU A 150 -12.58 3.38 7.76
C LEU A 150 -11.34 3.89 8.50
N ILE A 151 -10.23 4.12 7.82
CA ILE A 151 -9.01 4.67 8.41
C ILE A 151 -9.30 6.06 9.00
N ARG A 152 -9.93 6.94 8.23
CA ARG A 152 -10.32 8.27 8.70
C ARG A 152 -11.24 8.21 9.91
N SER A 153 -12.18 7.28 9.94
CA SER A 153 -13.08 7.05 11.07
C SER A 153 -12.34 6.63 12.34
N ILE A 154 -11.33 5.77 12.21
CA ILE A 154 -10.49 5.33 13.34
C ILE A 154 -9.69 6.50 13.90
N GLU A 155 -9.12 7.34 13.05
CA GLU A 155 -8.38 8.54 13.46
C GLU A 155 -9.26 9.52 14.23
N VAL A 156 -10.42 9.85 13.68
CA VAL A 156 -11.39 10.76 14.34
C VAL A 156 -11.87 10.19 15.67
N LEU A 157 -12.16 8.89 15.74
CA LEU A 157 -12.53 8.22 16.97
C LEU A 157 -11.40 8.28 18.01
N GLY A 158 -10.16 8.09 17.59
CA GLY A 158 -8.98 8.19 18.45
C GLY A 158 -8.84 9.60 19.07
N GLU A 159 -9.03 10.65 18.30
CA GLU A 159 -8.99 12.03 18.80
C GLU A 159 -10.16 12.31 19.76
N ALA A 160 -11.37 11.93 19.41
CA ALA A 160 -12.54 12.09 20.29
C ALA A 160 -12.36 11.33 21.62
N ALA A 161 -11.78 10.13 21.59
CA ALA A 161 -11.48 9.39 22.82
C ALA A 161 -10.46 10.13 23.71
N LYS A 162 -9.41 10.71 23.12
CA LYS A 162 -8.43 11.53 23.87
C LYS A 162 -9.09 12.72 24.57
N ASP A 163 -10.01 13.38 23.89
CA ASP A 163 -10.74 14.52 24.49
C ASP A 163 -11.63 14.08 25.63
N VAL A 164 -12.34 12.97 25.51
CA VAL A 164 -13.12 12.39 26.62
C VAL A 164 -12.23 12.04 27.79
N TYR A 165 -11.08 11.41 27.58
CA TYR A 165 -10.14 11.10 28.65
C TYR A 165 -9.60 12.36 29.34
N ARG A 166 -9.25 13.39 28.58
CA ARG A 166 -8.80 14.67 29.13
C ARG A 166 -9.87 15.30 30.03
N LEU A 167 -11.12 15.31 29.59
CA LEU A 167 -12.25 15.84 30.37
C LEU A 167 -12.53 15.01 31.63
N SER A 168 -12.43 13.68 31.54
CA SER A 168 -12.69 12.81 32.70
C SER A 168 -11.60 12.87 33.75
N LEU A 169 -10.35 13.15 33.41
CA LEU A 169 -9.23 13.28 34.34
C LEU A 169 -9.19 14.62 35.06
N ILE A 170 -9.94 15.63 34.59
CA ILE A 170 -10.07 16.93 35.28
C ILE A 170 -11.03 16.84 36.49
N HIS A 171 -11.81 15.78 36.55
CA HIS A 171 -12.83 15.58 37.61
C HIS A 171 -12.46 14.51 38.64
N ILE A 172 -11.23 13.99 38.60
CA ILE A 172 -10.65 13.12 39.60
C ILE A 172 -9.55 13.88 40.34
#